data_27854a3f8bfef2a5677ecfb840b15985
#
_entry.id   27854a3f8bfef2a5677ecfb840b15985
#
_cell.length_a   1.000
_cell.length_b   1.000
_cell.length_c   1.000
_cell.angle_alpha   90.00
_cell.angle_beta   90.00
_cell.angle_gamma   90.00
#
_symmetry.space_group_name_H-M   'P 1'
#
loop_
_entity.id
_entity.type
_entity.pdbx_description
1 polymer ?
#
loop_
_entity_poly.entity_id
_entity_poly.type
_entity_poly.pdbx_seq_one_letter_code
_entity_poly.pdbx_strand_id
1 'polypeptide(L)'
;MYKRQVIEKDKHTNEELREILKSNKNIRFVSLMGVDLGGNATDEKIPVELFLDDIDKFLESAIQTDGSSVELYNIATLNNAKVDLMPDKSCHWYVDYNMEYIDEEVGLPVGTLKIPAFLIHDNKKVCSRGVLQKADKYFKKSMYEIFREYPHVINNIGIDSVDDIEEIMLTAATELEFWVNTPEDKADLEKLYVSQSLKEQYWKRTHGIIRTCLEKSLIILQKLGVSPEMAHKEVGGIQSSISIDGRTNHAMEQLEVSWKFSTPLQAADNELLVRDVIEDVFTSHGLEVTFKAKPIHGVAGSGGHTHVGVSAKLKDGSIKNLFAPKDLKEDYLSELGYGALMGLLYNYEVLNPIVTASNDGFNRLVPGFEAPVCIVTSLGHSYEIPSRNRSVLVGLIRDMKNPKTVRFELRSPSPLSNTYLVIAGCYQTMLDGIKAAAKSGLSTKELEKELSKNVGEESFYLEKDRAYRDENDVFEHYSLEERNARFGIPPATVYENMKNLEIYASKLKSLKQGDVFTDSIIESFKIGAIDKWQKKLKTRIIEEGIQKIRSIVKIHTKENMDALDEVVWNSISDLKFNIMKDTLTRESLFTRVREAVENKDYQAASDLQIELKRSMEEIQQLYMQYKKNIY
;
A
#
# COMPACT_ATOMS: atom_id res chain seq x y z
N MET A 1 -30.14 17.03 3.04
CA MET A 1 -28.85 17.71 3.27
C MET A 1 -28.13 16.93 4.36
N TYR A 2 -27.11 16.14 3.98
CA TYR A 2 -26.38 15.30 4.93
C TYR A 2 -25.64 16.20 5.93
N LYS A 3 -26.00 16.10 7.21
CA LYS A 3 -25.18 16.73 8.24
C LYS A 3 -23.88 15.94 8.32
N ARG A 4 -22.75 16.61 8.13
CA ARG A 4 -21.43 16.11 8.48
C ARG A 4 -21.48 15.64 9.94
N GLN A 5 -20.92 14.46 10.20
CA GLN A 5 -20.71 14.04 11.58
C GLN A 5 -19.38 13.34 11.74
N VAL A 6 -18.41 14.17 12.03
CA VAL A 6 -17.19 13.76 12.73
C VAL A 6 -17.36 14.15 14.18
N ILE A 7 -17.14 13.24 15.07
CA ILE A 7 -17.00 13.52 16.50
C ILE A 7 -15.51 13.72 16.76
N GLU A 8 -15.14 14.96 17.01
CA GLU A 8 -13.75 15.34 17.30
C GLU A 8 -13.31 14.75 18.64
N LYS A 9 -12.00 14.44 18.76
CA LYS A 9 -11.44 13.76 19.93
C LYS A 9 -11.70 14.44 21.28
N ASP A 10 -11.92 15.75 21.28
CA ASP A 10 -12.26 16.55 22.47
C ASP A 10 -13.75 16.48 22.86
N LYS A 11 -14.57 15.80 22.05
CA LYS A 11 -16.02 15.62 22.26
C LYS A 11 -16.41 14.18 22.60
N HIS A 12 -15.51 13.41 23.19
CA HIS A 12 -15.76 12.03 23.58
C HIS A 12 -16.18 11.89 25.05
N THR A 13 -16.71 12.94 25.67
CA THR A 13 -17.31 12.85 26.99
C THR A 13 -18.70 12.20 26.91
N ASN A 14 -19.13 11.56 27.99
CA ASN A 14 -20.42 10.88 28.02
C ASN A 14 -21.61 11.84 27.75
N GLU A 15 -21.51 13.05 28.26
CA GLU A 15 -22.54 14.09 28.09
C GLU A 15 -22.63 14.50 26.61
N GLU A 16 -21.50 14.81 25.98
CA GLU A 16 -21.47 15.25 24.60
C GLU A 16 -21.88 14.12 23.64
N LEU A 17 -21.42 12.88 23.87
CA LEU A 17 -21.84 11.73 23.08
C LEU A 17 -23.37 11.50 23.18
N ARG A 18 -23.94 11.60 24.40
CA ARG A 18 -25.40 11.51 24.59
C ARG A 18 -26.15 12.61 23.84
N GLU A 19 -25.67 13.83 23.90
CA GLU A 19 -26.30 14.97 23.20
C GLU A 19 -26.21 14.78 21.67
N ILE A 20 -25.04 14.44 21.15
CA ILE A 20 -24.82 14.22 19.71
C ILE A 20 -25.72 13.09 19.19
N LEU A 21 -25.72 11.94 19.85
CA LEU A 21 -26.46 10.77 19.36
C LEU A 21 -27.98 10.97 19.50
N LYS A 22 -28.48 11.59 20.59
CA LYS A 22 -29.90 11.92 20.74
C LYS A 22 -30.37 12.97 19.74
N SER A 23 -29.50 13.91 19.35
CA SER A 23 -29.83 14.96 18.38
C SER A 23 -29.82 14.46 16.93
N ASN A 24 -29.22 13.31 16.66
CA ASN A 24 -29.07 12.72 15.33
C ASN A 24 -29.70 11.32 15.32
N LYS A 25 -31.02 11.28 15.39
CA LYS A 25 -31.82 10.06 15.53
C LYS A 25 -31.63 9.03 14.39
N ASN A 26 -31.10 9.45 13.25
CA ASN A 26 -30.75 8.54 12.16
C ASN A 26 -29.41 7.78 12.38
N ILE A 27 -28.64 8.10 13.42
CA ILE A 27 -27.53 7.26 13.87
C ILE A 27 -28.14 6.14 14.70
N ARG A 28 -28.28 4.96 14.11
CA ARG A 28 -28.93 3.80 14.73
C ARG A 28 -27.96 2.81 15.33
N PHE A 29 -26.69 2.87 14.91
CA PHE A 29 -25.69 1.88 15.31
C PHE A 29 -24.37 2.52 15.72
N VAL A 30 -23.62 1.77 16.53
CA VAL A 30 -22.22 2.01 16.86
C VAL A 30 -21.41 0.78 16.43
N SER A 31 -20.20 0.99 15.93
CA SER A 31 -19.27 -0.07 15.55
C SER A 31 -17.87 0.25 16.04
N LEU A 32 -17.17 -0.72 16.62
CA LEU A 32 -15.78 -0.62 17.04
C LEU A 32 -14.88 -1.17 15.95
N MET A 33 -14.17 -0.29 15.25
CA MET A 33 -13.33 -0.65 14.11
C MET A 33 -11.93 -1.05 14.58
N GLY A 34 -11.72 -2.33 14.88
CA GLY A 34 -10.41 -2.94 15.09
C GLY A 34 -9.81 -3.40 13.78
N VAL A 35 -8.50 -3.21 13.57
CA VAL A 35 -7.83 -3.64 12.33
C VAL A 35 -6.82 -4.75 12.63
N ASP A 36 -7.08 -5.94 12.10
CA ASP A 36 -6.23 -7.11 12.29
C ASP A 36 -4.87 -7.00 11.58
N LEU A 37 -4.01 -8.01 11.66
CA LEU A 37 -2.69 -7.99 11.02
C LEU A 37 -2.76 -8.17 9.50
N GLY A 38 -3.87 -8.65 8.98
CA GLY A 38 -4.14 -8.70 7.54
C GLY A 38 -4.64 -7.38 6.94
N GLY A 39 -4.90 -6.39 7.78
CA GLY A 39 -5.44 -5.08 7.38
C GLY A 39 -6.96 -5.06 7.24
N ASN A 40 -7.68 -6.07 7.75
CA ASN A 40 -9.13 -6.12 7.71
C ASN A 40 -9.71 -5.42 8.95
N ALA A 41 -10.70 -4.55 8.73
CA ALA A 41 -11.41 -3.88 9.82
C ALA A 41 -12.60 -4.73 10.28
N THR A 42 -12.88 -4.72 11.60
CA THR A 42 -14.13 -5.26 12.15
C THR A 42 -15.27 -4.29 11.90
N ASP A 43 -16.48 -4.81 11.71
CA ASP A 43 -17.69 -4.01 11.49
C ASP A 43 -18.94 -4.70 12.08
N GLU A 44 -19.05 -4.69 13.40
CA GLU A 44 -20.26 -5.10 14.10
C GLU A 44 -21.28 -3.95 14.16
N LYS A 45 -22.55 -4.29 14.35
CA LYS A 45 -23.64 -3.31 14.49
C LYS A 45 -24.25 -3.41 15.89
N ILE A 46 -23.93 -2.44 16.74
CA ILE A 46 -24.46 -2.33 18.09
C ILE A 46 -25.56 -1.28 18.07
N PRO A 47 -26.81 -1.59 18.46
CA PRO A 47 -27.86 -0.58 18.58
C PRO A 47 -27.42 0.60 19.45
N VAL A 48 -27.69 1.82 18.99
CA VAL A 48 -27.24 3.04 19.68
C VAL A 48 -27.84 3.17 21.08
N GLU A 49 -29.01 2.63 21.28
CA GLU A 49 -29.70 2.61 22.60
C GLU A 49 -28.87 1.84 23.63
N LEU A 50 -28.35 0.66 23.26
CA LEU A 50 -27.48 -0.14 24.14
C LEU A 50 -26.19 0.61 24.49
N PHE A 51 -25.62 1.31 23.51
CA PHE A 51 -24.44 2.14 23.76
C PHE A 51 -24.75 3.31 24.72
N LEU A 52 -25.90 3.95 24.53
CA LEU A 52 -26.36 5.06 25.39
C LEU A 52 -26.75 4.62 26.81
N ASP A 53 -27.16 3.38 27.01
CA ASP A 53 -27.50 2.85 28.34
C ASP A 53 -26.28 2.82 29.27
N ASP A 54 -25.10 2.44 28.73
CA ASP A 54 -23.86 2.35 29.50
C ASP A 54 -22.63 2.70 28.67
N ILE A 55 -22.47 3.98 28.36
CA ILE A 55 -21.33 4.49 27.56
C ILE A 55 -19.99 4.15 28.22
N ASP A 56 -19.89 4.28 29.53
CA ASP A 56 -18.64 4.02 30.26
C ASP A 56 -18.20 2.57 30.10
N LYS A 57 -19.13 1.63 30.21
CA LYS A 57 -18.84 0.22 29.96
C LYS A 57 -18.28 -0.01 28.56
N PHE A 58 -18.89 0.56 27.53
CA PHE A 58 -18.40 0.43 26.15
C PHE A 58 -17.03 1.08 25.94
N LEU A 59 -16.79 2.24 26.57
CA LEU A 59 -15.55 2.98 26.37
C LEU A 59 -14.37 2.49 27.24
N GLU A 60 -14.64 1.79 28.34
CA GLU A 60 -13.62 1.38 29.31
C GLU A 60 -13.43 -0.14 29.40
N SER A 61 -14.51 -0.91 29.23
CA SER A 61 -14.47 -2.36 29.42
C SER A 61 -14.30 -3.17 28.13
N ALA A 62 -14.30 -2.49 26.99
CA ALA A 62 -14.21 -3.10 25.67
C ALA A 62 -15.39 -4.05 25.31
N ILE A 63 -15.48 -4.40 24.04
CA ILE A 63 -16.39 -5.42 23.53
C ILE A 63 -15.56 -6.61 23.11
N GLN A 64 -15.99 -7.80 23.49
CA GLN A 64 -15.32 -9.03 23.13
C GLN A 64 -15.69 -9.45 21.71
N THR A 65 -14.67 -9.83 20.92
CA THR A 65 -14.81 -10.53 19.64
C THR A 65 -14.11 -11.88 19.70
N ASP A 66 -14.38 -12.73 18.70
CA ASP A 66 -13.68 -14.00 18.53
C ASP A 66 -12.38 -13.80 17.74
N GLY A 67 -11.27 -13.83 18.45
CA GLY A 67 -9.94 -13.65 17.88
C GLY A 67 -9.50 -14.80 16.97
N SER A 68 -10.16 -15.97 17.01
CA SER A 68 -9.87 -17.07 16.08
C SER A 68 -10.46 -16.83 14.69
N SER A 69 -11.36 -15.84 14.56
CA SER A 69 -12.03 -15.46 13.31
C SER A 69 -11.43 -14.20 12.66
N VAL A 70 -10.36 -13.63 13.23
CA VAL A 70 -9.60 -12.51 12.66
C VAL A 70 -8.16 -12.93 12.39
N GLU A 71 -7.43 -12.19 11.55
CA GLU A 71 -6.05 -12.56 11.19
C GLU A 71 -5.06 -12.24 12.33
N LEU A 72 -5.09 -13.06 13.37
CA LEU A 72 -4.21 -13.07 14.53
C LEU A 72 -3.62 -14.49 14.74
N TYR A 73 -3.06 -15.05 13.66
CA TYR A 73 -2.52 -16.42 13.65
C TYR A 73 -1.51 -16.64 14.77
N ASN A 74 -1.66 -17.75 15.52
CA ASN A 74 -0.85 -18.12 16.67
C ASN A 74 -0.85 -17.11 17.84
N ILE A 75 -1.58 -15.99 17.73
CA ILE A 75 -1.81 -15.04 18.82
C ILE A 75 -3.11 -15.40 19.50
N ALA A 76 -4.24 -15.37 18.77
CA ALA A 76 -5.52 -15.85 19.26
C ALA A 76 -5.86 -17.20 18.59
N THR A 77 -6.27 -18.18 19.38
CA THR A 77 -6.51 -19.56 18.94
C THR A 77 -7.89 -20.01 19.43
N LEU A 78 -8.40 -21.11 18.88
CA LEU A 78 -9.71 -21.67 19.31
C LEU A 78 -9.78 -21.95 20.82
N ASN A 79 -8.65 -22.27 21.46
CA ASN A 79 -8.58 -22.53 22.92
C ASN A 79 -8.38 -21.24 23.73
N ASN A 80 -7.99 -20.13 23.12
CA ASN A 80 -7.82 -18.82 23.72
C ASN A 80 -8.24 -17.75 22.69
N ALA A 81 -9.54 -17.71 22.39
CA ALA A 81 -10.10 -16.86 21.32
C ALA A 81 -10.55 -15.48 21.79
N LYS A 82 -10.48 -15.20 23.11
CA LYS A 82 -10.95 -13.90 23.62
C LYS A 82 -10.05 -12.77 23.13
N VAL A 83 -10.63 -11.86 22.34
CA VAL A 83 -10.02 -10.59 21.95
C VAL A 83 -10.98 -9.47 22.27
N ASP A 84 -10.50 -8.44 22.96
CA ASP A 84 -11.30 -7.29 23.35
C ASP A 84 -11.04 -6.11 22.39
N LEU A 85 -12.12 -5.46 21.92
CA LEU A 85 -12.10 -4.24 21.11
C LEU A 85 -12.10 -3.03 22.04
N MET A 86 -10.97 -2.36 22.17
CA MET A 86 -10.81 -1.18 23.04
C MET A 86 -10.86 0.11 22.21
N PRO A 87 -11.86 0.98 22.44
CA PRO A 87 -11.98 2.26 21.71
C PRO A 87 -10.74 3.14 21.83
N ASP A 88 -10.38 3.82 20.75
CA ASP A 88 -9.36 4.87 20.79
C ASP A 88 -9.99 6.25 20.92
N LYS A 89 -9.84 6.84 22.10
CA LYS A 89 -10.32 8.22 22.39
C LYS A 89 -9.40 9.31 21.86
N SER A 90 -8.22 8.95 21.31
CA SER A 90 -7.21 9.93 20.86
C SER A 90 -7.33 10.34 19.38
N CYS A 91 -8.29 9.78 18.65
CA CYS A 91 -8.55 10.06 17.24
C CYS A 91 -9.98 10.57 17.03
N HIS A 92 -10.26 11.07 15.83
CA HIS A 92 -11.62 11.44 15.45
C HIS A 92 -12.46 10.20 15.15
N TRP A 93 -13.74 10.22 15.51
CA TRP A 93 -14.73 9.22 15.15
C TRP A 93 -15.65 9.78 14.06
N TYR A 94 -16.19 8.93 13.22
CA TYR A 94 -17.02 9.37 12.09
C TYR A 94 -18.30 8.54 11.97
N VAL A 95 -19.30 9.12 11.32
CA VAL A 95 -20.55 8.43 11.05
C VAL A 95 -20.55 7.97 9.60
N ASP A 96 -20.59 6.67 9.41
CA ASP A 96 -20.79 6.00 8.15
C ASP A 96 -22.29 5.88 7.87
N TYR A 97 -22.74 6.41 6.71
CA TYR A 97 -24.13 6.46 6.32
C TYR A 97 -24.45 5.44 5.23
N ASN A 98 -25.35 4.50 5.53
CA ASN A 98 -25.92 3.62 4.52
C ASN A 98 -26.87 4.40 3.60
N MET A 99 -26.38 4.81 2.46
CA MET A 99 -27.11 5.64 1.50
C MET A 99 -28.29 4.93 0.83
N GLU A 100 -28.33 3.59 0.89
CA GLU A 100 -29.39 2.77 0.32
C GLU A 100 -30.55 2.54 1.31
N TYR A 101 -30.33 2.82 2.61
CA TYR A 101 -31.33 2.63 3.65
C TYR A 101 -31.73 3.97 4.30
N ILE A 102 -32.90 4.46 3.92
CA ILE A 102 -33.49 5.66 4.50
C ILE A 102 -34.34 5.25 5.70
N ASP A 103 -34.03 5.81 6.87
CA ASP A 103 -34.83 5.63 8.08
C ASP A 103 -36.23 6.22 7.89
N GLU A 104 -37.27 5.39 8.01
CA GLU A 104 -38.66 5.78 7.76
C GLU A 104 -39.20 6.84 8.74
N GLU A 105 -38.67 6.86 9.98
CA GLU A 105 -39.11 7.82 11.01
C GLU A 105 -38.48 9.20 10.82
N VAL A 106 -37.22 9.24 10.32
CA VAL A 106 -36.42 10.47 10.27
C VAL A 106 -36.31 11.01 8.86
N GLY A 107 -36.49 10.16 7.85
CA GLY A 107 -36.33 10.51 6.42
C GLY A 107 -34.88 10.80 6.01
N LEU A 108 -33.91 10.26 6.75
CA LEU A 108 -32.47 10.39 6.50
C LEU A 108 -31.81 9.02 6.42
N PRO A 109 -30.65 8.88 5.74
CA PRO A 109 -29.89 7.64 5.73
C PRO A 109 -29.54 7.16 7.14
N VAL A 110 -29.65 5.86 7.35
CA VAL A 110 -29.22 5.21 8.59
C VAL A 110 -27.72 5.35 8.76
N GLY A 111 -27.28 5.82 9.92
CA GLY A 111 -25.87 6.01 10.27
C GLY A 111 -25.36 4.99 11.27
N THR A 112 -24.11 4.61 11.12
CA THR A 112 -23.30 3.87 12.09
C THR A 112 -22.16 4.74 12.57
N LEU A 113 -22.08 5.00 13.87
CA LEU A 113 -20.91 5.65 14.46
C LEU A 113 -19.73 4.66 14.46
N LYS A 114 -18.72 4.92 13.66
CA LYS A 114 -17.48 4.16 13.58
C LYS A 114 -16.47 4.71 14.59
N ILE A 115 -16.04 3.84 15.49
CA ILE A 115 -15.08 4.15 16.55
C ILE A 115 -13.81 3.32 16.30
N PRO A 116 -12.69 3.93 15.87
CA PRO A 116 -11.42 3.21 15.77
C PRO A 116 -11.04 2.57 17.11
N ALA A 117 -10.61 1.31 17.06
CA ALA A 117 -10.35 0.51 18.24
C ALA A 117 -9.05 -0.31 18.13
N PHE A 118 -8.53 -0.72 19.28
CA PHE A 118 -7.41 -1.66 19.37
C PHE A 118 -7.93 -3.06 19.67
N LEU A 119 -7.34 -4.08 19.05
CA LEU A 119 -7.56 -5.47 19.45
C LEU A 119 -6.60 -5.80 20.60
N ILE A 120 -7.17 -6.20 21.72
CA ILE A 120 -6.44 -6.56 22.95
C ILE A 120 -6.58 -8.06 23.18
N HIS A 121 -5.45 -8.76 23.28
CA HIS A 121 -5.37 -10.16 23.66
C HIS A 121 -4.35 -10.33 24.78
N ASP A 122 -4.73 -11.01 25.85
CA ASP A 122 -3.89 -11.18 27.06
C ASP A 122 -3.27 -9.85 27.52
N ASN A 123 -4.09 -8.80 27.60
CA ASN A 123 -3.70 -7.43 28.00
C ASN A 123 -2.67 -6.75 27.09
N LYS A 124 -2.47 -7.25 25.87
CA LYS A 124 -1.55 -6.66 24.90
C LYS A 124 -2.30 -6.20 23.65
N LYS A 125 -1.89 -5.08 23.07
CA LYS A 125 -2.36 -4.65 21.75
C LYS A 125 -1.71 -5.54 20.69
N VAL A 126 -2.51 -6.30 19.96
CA VAL A 126 -2.05 -7.31 18.98
C VAL A 126 -2.44 -6.98 17.55
N CYS A 127 -3.03 -5.83 17.31
CA CYS A 127 -3.52 -5.36 16.02
C CYS A 127 -2.53 -4.44 15.29
N SER A 128 -2.75 -4.24 14.01
CA SER A 128 -1.97 -3.32 13.17
C SER A 128 -1.94 -1.90 13.72
N ARG A 129 -3.09 -1.42 14.21
CA ARG A 129 -3.23 -0.10 14.83
C ARG A 129 -2.38 0.02 16.10
N GLY A 130 -2.31 -1.05 16.91
CA GLY A 130 -1.46 -1.12 18.10
C GLY A 130 0.03 -1.07 17.78
N VAL A 131 0.46 -1.75 16.72
CA VAL A 131 1.85 -1.71 16.22
C VAL A 131 2.23 -0.29 15.81
N LEU A 132 1.37 0.40 15.03
CA LEU A 132 1.65 1.77 14.59
C LEU A 132 1.71 2.76 15.77
N GLN A 133 0.78 2.65 16.74
CA GLN A 133 0.83 3.47 17.94
C GLN A 133 2.13 3.30 18.72
N LYS A 134 2.60 2.06 18.81
CA LYS A 134 3.85 1.74 19.50
C LYS A 134 5.07 2.29 18.74
N ALA A 135 5.06 2.19 17.41
CA ALA A 135 6.09 2.78 16.55
C ALA A 135 6.19 4.30 16.73
N ASP A 136 5.05 5.02 16.70
CA ASP A 136 5.00 6.47 16.93
C ASP A 136 5.63 6.85 18.29
N LYS A 137 5.19 6.19 19.35
CA LYS A 137 5.71 6.46 20.71
C LYS A 137 7.20 6.15 20.84
N TYR A 138 7.63 5.01 20.30
CA TYR A 138 9.03 4.60 20.39
C TYR A 138 9.94 5.50 19.57
N PHE A 139 9.52 5.88 18.36
CA PHE A 139 10.26 6.82 17.52
C PHE A 139 10.47 8.16 18.23
N LYS A 140 9.37 8.78 18.73
CA LYS A 140 9.45 10.06 19.46
C LYS A 140 10.39 9.99 20.66
N LYS A 141 10.27 8.95 21.48
CA LYS A 141 11.17 8.72 22.62
C LYS A 141 12.63 8.63 22.17
N SER A 142 12.90 7.80 21.16
CA SER A 142 14.26 7.60 20.65
C SER A 142 14.87 8.87 20.06
N MET A 143 14.06 9.72 19.41
CA MET A 143 14.57 11.00 18.90
C MET A 143 15.05 11.92 20.03
N TYR A 144 14.32 12.01 21.14
CA TYR A 144 14.80 12.78 22.31
C TYR A 144 16.09 12.20 22.90
N GLU A 145 16.25 10.86 22.92
CA GLU A 145 17.48 10.21 23.36
C GLU A 145 18.65 10.54 22.43
N ILE A 146 18.45 10.46 21.10
CA ILE A 146 19.42 10.81 20.06
C ILE A 146 19.87 12.28 20.22
N PHE A 147 18.94 13.22 20.40
CA PHE A 147 19.25 14.64 20.51
C PHE A 147 20.05 14.98 21.75
N ARG A 148 19.83 14.26 22.86
CA ARG A 148 20.66 14.43 24.07
C ARG A 148 22.06 13.83 23.92
N GLU A 149 22.17 12.70 23.25
CA GLU A 149 23.44 11.98 23.06
C GLU A 149 24.28 12.63 21.94
N TYR A 150 23.62 13.12 20.89
CA TYR A 150 24.25 13.70 19.69
C TYR A 150 23.66 15.10 19.37
N PRO A 151 23.92 16.13 20.19
CA PRO A 151 23.27 17.44 20.01
C PRO A 151 23.63 18.16 18.70
N HIS A 152 24.74 17.79 18.03
CA HIS A 152 25.11 18.35 16.74
C HIS A 152 24.02 18.20 15.67
N VAL A 153 23.26 17.10 15.66
CA VAL A 153 22.23 16.82 14.64
C VAL A 153 21.06 17.80 14.69
N ILE A 154 20.76 18.41 15.84
CA ILE A 154 19.74 19.46 15.94
C ILE A 154 20.33 20.86 15.79
N ASN A 155 21.57 21.10 16.24
CA ASN A 155 22.27 22.38 16.08
C ASN A 155 22.45 22.70 14.58
N ASN A 156 22.78 21.72 13.78
CA ASN A 156 22.99 21.85 12.33
C ASN A 156 21.72 22.23 11.56
N ILE A 157 20.53 22.00 12.11
CA ILE A 157 19.25 22.44 11.54
C ILE A 157 18.65 23.67 12.25
N GLY A 158 19.44 24.29 13.14
CA GLY A 158 19.07 25.55 13.82
C GLY A 158 18.11 25.36 14.99
N ILE A 159 18.28 24.28 15.76
CA ILE A 159 17.67 24.06 17.08
C ILE A 159 18.81 24.06 18.10
N ASP A 160 18.82 25.02 19.02
CA ASP A 160 19.94 25.24 19.93
C ASP A 160 20.00 24.20 21.06
N SER A 161 18.82 23.75 21.53
CA SER A 161 18.72 22.78 22.61
C SER A 161 17.54 21.83 22.41
N VAL A 162 17.69 20.59 22.90
CA VAL A 162 16.57 19.64 22.98
C VAL A 162 15.44 20.18 23.87
N ASP A 163 15.76 21.02 24.83
CA ASP A 163 14.78 21.63 25.71
C ASP A 163 13.90 22.70 25.02
N ASP A 164 14.29 23.18 23.84
CA ASP A 164 13.47 24.08 23.04
C ASP A 164 12.37 23.33 22.29
N ILE A 165 12.45 22.01 22.19
CA ILE A 165 11.47 21.16 21.52
C ILE A 165 10.27 20.92 22.45
N GLU A 166 9.08 21.38 22.02
CA GLU A 166 7.83 21.10 22.69
C GLU A 166 7.36 19.67 22.35
N GLU A 167 7.37 19.31 21.04
CA GLU A 167 6.89 18.01 20.57
C GLU A 167 7.63 17.59 19.29
N ILE A 168 7.93 16.28 19.18
CA ILE A 168 8.30 15.63 17.92
C ILE A 168 7.02 15.17 17.23
N MET A 169 6.80 15.64 16.01
CA MET A 169 5.62 15.33 15.20
C MET A 169 5.99 14.40 14.04
N LEU A 170 5.39 13.23 14.01
CA LEU A 170 5.43 12.34 12.88
C LEU A 170 4.25 12.64 11.97
N THR A 171 4.47 12.67 10.66
CA THR A 171 3.43 12.93 9.66
C THR A 171 3.42 11.84 8.61
N ALA A 172 2.23 11.38 8.25
CA ALA A 172 2.05 10.45 7.14
C ALA A 172 0.89 10.90 6.25
N ALA A 173 0.98 10.55 4.97
CA ALA A 173 -0.10 10.68 4.00
C ALA A 173 -0.02 9.51 3.02
N THR A 174 -1.14 9.15 2.42
CA THR A 174 -1.21 8.17 1.35
C THR A 174 -1.91 8.76 0.13
N GLU A 175 -1.59 8.22 -1.04
CA GLU A 175 -2.26 8.47 -2.31
C GLU A 175 -2.91 7.17 -2.72
N LEU A 176 -4.14 7.21 -3.20
CA LEU A 176 -4.92 6.02 -3.51
C LEU A 176 -5.31 5.99 -4.97
N GLU A 177 -4.70 5.10 -5.72
CA GLU A 177 -5.09 4.78 -7.08
C GLU A 177 -6.07 3.61 -7.10
N PHE A 178 -7.06 3.67 -8.00
CA PHE A 178 -8.06 2.62 -8.15
C PHE A 178 -8.61 2.58 -9.57
N TRP A 179 -9.19 1.43 -9.94
CA TRP A 179 -9.84 1.25 -11.22
C TRP A 179 -11.34 1.21 -11.07
N VAL A 180 -12.03 1.81 -12.03
CA VAL A 180 -13.48 1.82 -12.11
C VAL A 180 -13.92 1.08 -13.36
N ASN A 181 -14.80 0.11 -13.19
CA ASN A 181 -15.47 -0.59 -14.26
C ASN A 181 -16.83 0.07 -14.54
N THR A 182 -17.00 0.60 -15.73
CA THR A 182 -18.24 1.28 -16.14
C THR A 182 -19.05 0.33 -17.01
N PRO A 183 -20.27 -0.08 -16.58
CA PRO A 183 -21.18 -0.86 -17.42
C PRO A 183 -21.47 -0.17 -18.75
N GLU A 184 -21.75 -0.98 -19.78
CA GLU A 184 -21.89 -0.55 -21.18
C GLU A 184 -22.95 0.55 -21.39
N ASP A 185 -24.07 0.46 -20.67
CA ASP A 185 -25.17 1.43 -20.72
C ASP A 185 -24.83 2.81 -20.12
N LYS A 186 -23.71 2.90 -19.38
CA LYS A 186 -23.24 4.13 -18.71
C LYS A 186 -21.92 4.66 -19.25
N ALA A 187 -21.25 3.90 -20.13
CA ALA A 187 -19.97 4.27 -20.71
C ALA A 187 -20.17 5.23 -21.92
N ASP A 188 -19.38 6.32 -21.97
CA ASP A 188 -19.31 7.19 -23.13
C ASP A 188 -18.34 6.59 -24.16
N LEU A 189 -18.83 5.63 -24.93
CA LEU A 189 -18.03 4.81 -25.84
C LEU A 189 -17.32 5.62 -26.93
N GLU A 190 -17.95 6.67 -27.45
CA GLU A 190 -17.36 7.50 -28.52
C GLU A 190 -16.08 8.22 -28.05
N LYS A 191 -16.02 8.60 -26.77
CA LYS A 191 -14.86 9.28 -26.20
C LYS A 191 -13.75 8.33 -25.76
N LEU A 192 -14.08 7.05 -25.55
CA LEU A 192 -13.10 6.01 -25.17
C LEU A 192 -12.30 5.49 -26.36
N TYR A 193 -12.85 5.53 -27.57
CA TYR A 193 -12.17 5.07 -28.79
C TYR A 193 -10.95 5.89 -29.18
N VAL A 194 -10.84 7.13 -28.75
CA VAL A 194 -9.80 8.07 -29.17
C VAL A 194 -8.52 7.98 -28.32
N SER A 195 -8.55 7.30 -27.17
CA SER A 195 -7.49 7.38 -26.16
C SER A 195 -6.91 6.01 -25.84
N GLN A 196 -6.04 5.52 -26.72
CA GLN A 196 -5.36 4.23 -26.56
C GLN A 196 -3.93 4.33 -25.97
N SER A 197 -3.39 5.53 -25.87
CA SER A 197 -2.07 5.78 -25.30
C SER A 197 -2.18 6.10 -23.81
N LEU A 198 -1.43 5.38 -22.96
CA LEU A 198 -1.37 5.64 -21.53
C LEU A 198 -1.04 7.10 -21.20
N LYS A 199 -0.14 7.72 -21.97
CA LYS A 199 0.26 9.13 -21.82
C LYS A 199 -0.87 10.11 -22.14
N GLU A 200 -1.92 9.70 -22.83
CA GLU A 200 -3.05 10.54 -23.18
C GLU A 200 -4.13 10.59 -22.10
N GLN A 201 -4.11 9.70 -21.10
CA GLN A 201 -5.12 9.63 -20.04
C GLN A 201 -4.82 10.52 -18.83
N TYR A 202 -3.56 10.69 -18.50
CA TYR A 202 -3.15 11.41 -17.30
C TYR A 202 -3.69 12.84 -17.25
N TRP A 203 -4.42 13.17 -16.18
CA TRP A 203 -5.07 14.47 -15.94
C TRP A 203 -6.11 14.88 -16.99
N LYS A 204 -6.56 13.97 -17.84
CA LYS A 204 -7.67 14.26 -18.75
C LYS A 204 -8.97 14.48 -17.98
N ARG A 205 -9.85 15.25 -18.58
CA ARG A 205 -11.16 15.55 -17.99
C ARG A 205 -11.97 14.26 -17.81
N THR A 206 -12.43 14.02 -16.59
CA THR A 206 -13.44 13.00 -16.31
C THR A 206 -14.81 13.43 -16.82
N HIS A 207 -15.65 12.48 -17.21
CA HIS A 207 -16.95 12.72 -17.80
C HIS A 207 -18.05 11.89 -17.15
N GLY A 208 -19.31 12.30 -17.41
CA GLY A 208 -20.49 11.52 -17.05
C GLY A 208 -20.57 11.14 -15.57
N ILE A 209 -20.95 9.89 -15.34
CA ILE A 209 -21.17 9.36 -14.00
C ILE A 209 -19.88 9.24 -13.17
N ILE A 210 -18.74 8.93 -13.81
CA ILE A 210 -17.43 8.85 -13.13
C ILE A 210 -17.06 10.19 -12.52
N ARG A 211 -17.24 11.30 -13.29
CA ARG A 211 -17.02 12.65 -12.77
C ARG A 211 -17.93 12.94 -11.57
N THR A 212 -19.19 12.59 -11.66
CA THR A 212 -20.16 12.80 -10.59
C THR A 212 -19.75 12.05 -9.32
N CYS A 213 -19.35 10.78 -9.45
CA CYS A 213 -18.92 9.97 -8.31
C CYS A 213 -17.65 10.52 -7.68
N LEU A 214 -16.67 10.91 -8.50
CA LEU A 214 -15.41 11.48 -8.00
C LEU A 214 -15.66 12.78 -7.21
N GLU A 215 -16.42 13.73 -7.79
CA GLU A 215 -16.77 14.99 -7.14
C GLU A 215 -17.57 14.77 -5.84
N LYS A 216 -18.52 13.82 -5.83
CA LYS A 216 -19.28 13.44 -4.62
C LYS A 216 -18.38 12.84 -3.54
N SER A 217 -17.48 11.94 -3.90
CA SER A 217 -16.52 11.35 -2.97
C SER A 217 -15.69 12.43 -2.28
N LEU A 218 -15.11 13.38 -3.02
CA LEU A 218 -14.35 14.49 -2.43
C LEU A 218 -15.17 15.34 -1.47
N ILE A 219 -16.43 15.66 -1.81
CA ILE A 219 -17.32 16.45 -0.95
C ILE A 219 -17.66 15.67 0.33
N ILE A 220 -17.89 14.36 0.23
CA ILE A 220 -18.18 13.52 1.41
C ILE A 220 -16.94 13.42 2.29
N LEU A 221 -15.77 13.14 1.73
CA LEU A 221 -14.50 13.07 2.45
C LEU A 221 -14.20 14.38 3.18
N GLN A 222 -14.43 15.53 2.54
CA GLN A 222 -14.28 16.83 3.19
C GLN A 222 -15.24 16.99 4.38
N LYS A 223 -16.47 16.50 4.25
CA LYS A 223 -17.45 16.52 5.35
C LYS A 223 -17.08 15.57 6.48
N LEU A 224 -16.39 14.49 6.20
CA LEU A 224 -15.91 13.51 7.18
C LEU A 224 -14.58 13.92 7.83
N GLY A 225 -14.05 15.11 7.53
CA GLY A 225 -12.85 15.65 8.14
C GLY A 225 -11.54 15.24 7.48
N VAL A 226 -11.57 14.35 6.50
CA VAL A 226 -10.46 14.17 5.57
C VAL A 226 -10.33 15.45 4.75
N SER A 227 -9.12 15.93 4.57
CA SER A 227 -8.84 17.13 3.77
C SER A 227 -8.34 16.71 2.39
N PRO A 228 -9.22 16.35 1.43
CA PRO A 228 -8.77 15.98 0.09
C PRO A 228 -8.06 17.14 -0.57
N GLU A 229 -6.95 16.86 -1.23
CA GLU A 229 -6.16 17.85 -1.96
C GLU A 229 -6.47 17.79 -3.45
N MET A 230 -6.54 16.57 -4.01
CA MET A 230 -6.71 16.39 -5.44
C MET A 230 -7.37 15.06 -5.75
N ALA A 231 -8.10 15.03 -6.88
CA ALA A 231 -8.52 13.80 -7.53
C ALA A 231 -8.46 13.99 -9.02
N HIS A 232 -7.93 13.01 -9.73
CA HIS A 232 -7.74 13.10 -11.17
C HIS A 232 -7.76 11.72 -11.83
N LYS A 233 -7.76 11.74 -13.16
CA LYS A 233 -7.59 10.57 -13.99
C LYS A 233 -6.12 10.21 -14.06
N GLU A 234 -5.81 8.95 -13.77
CA GLU A 234 -4.47 8.39 -13.83
C GLU A 234 -4.11 7.85 -15.23
N VAL A 235 -2.88 7.33 -15.38
CA VAL A 235 -2.34 6.86 -16.69
C VAL A 235 -3.10 5.66 -17.24
N GLY A 236 -3.77 4.88 -16.39
CA GLY A 236 -4.49 3.68 -16.79
C GLY A 236 -5.83 4.01 -17.44
N GLY A 237 -6.00 3.54 -18.67
CA GLY A 237 -7.29 3.52 -19.36
C GLY A 237 -7.32 2.33 -20.30
N ILE A 238 -8.41 1.59 -20.31
CA ILE A 238 -8.56 0.46 -21.22
C ILE A 238 -9.75 0.64 -22.10
N GLN A 239 -9.53 0.22 -23.33
CA GLN A 239 -10.55 -0.16 -24.24
C GLN A 239 -11.43 -1.26 -23.65
N SER A 240 -12.71 -1.08 -23.88
CA SER A 240 -13.65 -2.18 -23.82
C SER A 240 -13.15 -3.37 -24.64
N SER A 241 -13.17 -4.54 -24.09
CA SER A 241 -13.00 -5.75 -24.87
C SER A 241 -14.23 -5.91 -25.78
N ILE A 242 -14.01 -6.02 -27.07
CA ILE A 242 -15.09 -6.37 -28.01
C ILE A 242 -15.39 -7.85 -27.75
N SER A 243 -16.63 -8.15 -27.36
CA SER A 243 -17.12 -9.52 -27.27
C SER A 243 -17.26 -10.12 -28.66
N ILE A 244 -17.40 -11.46 -28.74
CA ILE A 244 -17.54 -12.21 -30.01
C ILE A 244 -18.72 -11.69 -30.86
N ASP A 245 -19.72 -11.07 -30.25
CA ASP A 245 -20.89 -10.47 -30.90
C ASP A 245 -20.68 -9.00 -31.32
N GLY A 246 -19.47 -8.47 -31.19
CA GLY A 246 -19.10 -7.12 -31.59
C GLY A 246 -19.50 -6.03 -30.60
N ARG A 247 -20.01 -6.38 -29.42
CA ARG A 247 -20.35 -5.42 -28.36
C ARG A 247 -19.16 -5.20 -27.44
N THR A 248 -19.00 -3.97 -27.00
CA THR A 248 -17.99 -3.58 -26.02
C THR A 248 -18.52 -3.86 -24.62
N ASN A 249 -17.87 -4.75 -23.88
CA ASN A 249 -18.42 -5.21 -22.61
C ASN A 249 -18.27 -4.21 -21.46
N HIS A 250 -17.12 -3.54 -21.32
CA HIS A 250 -16.90 -2.58 -20.23
C HIS A 250 -15.75 -1.62 -20.57
N ALA A 251 -15.84 -0.39 -20.11
CA ALA A 251 -14.73 0.54 -20.07
C ALA A 251 -14.13 0.57 -18.67
N MET A 252 -12.82 0.57 -18.56
CA MET A 252 -12.14 0.73 -17.27
C MET A 252 -11.23 1.97 -17.31
N GLU A 253 -11.36 2.79 -16.27
CA GLU A 253 -10.55 3.98 -16.07
C GLU A 253 -9.85 3.94 -14.73
N GLN A 254 -8.60 4.38 -14.70
CA GLN A 254 -7.84 4.52 -13.46
C GLN A 254 -7.96 5.95 -12.95
N LEU A 255 -8.22 6.07 -11.66
CA LEU A 255 -8.37 7.34 -10.93
C LEU A 255 -7.44 7.35 -9.73
N GLU A 256 -7.09 8.55 -9.29
CA GLU A 256 -6.32 8.78 -8.07
C GLU A 256 -6.99 9.82 -7.19
N VAL A 257 -6.94 9.61 -5.89
CA VAL A 257 -7.35 10.57 -4.86
C VAL A 257 -6.22 10.73 -3.85
N SER A 258 -5.87 11.98 -3.56
CA SER A 258 -4.89 12.35 -2.53
C SER A 258 -5.48 13.31 -1.51
N TRP A 259 -4.93 13.30 -0.29
CA TRP A 259 -5.37 14.13 0.82
C TRP A 259 -4.20 14.56 1.70
N LYS A 260 -4.42 15.61 2.51
CA LYS A 260 -3.40 16.17 3.39
C LYS A 260 -2.91 15.15 4.41
N PHE A 261 -1.64 15.31 4.77
CA PHE A 261 -1.02 14.52 5.84
C PHE A 261 -1.74 14.67 7.19
N SER A 262 -1.61 13.66 8.01
CA SER A 262 -2.10 13.60 9.39
C SER A 262 -1.03 12.98 10.29
N THR A 263 -1.36 12.79 11.57
CA THR A 263 -0.58 11.90 12.44
C THR A 263 -0.61 10.47 11.87
N PRO A 264 0.37 9.62 12.15
CA PRO A 264 0.45 8.28 11.56
C PRO A 264 -0.83 7.45 11.70
N LEU A 265 -1.42 7.40 12.89
CA LEU A 265 -2.67 6.66 13.13
C LEU A 265 -3.83 7.24 12.32
N GLN A 266 -4.00 8.56 12.35
CA GLN A 266 -5.07 9.20 11.61
C GLN A 266 -4.90 9.07 10.10
N ALA A 267 -3.67 9.07 9.59
CA ALA A 267 -3.40 8.85 8.17
C ALA A 267 -3.83 7.45 7.71
N ALA A 268 -3.56 6.42 8.51
CA ALA A 268 -4.00 5.06 8.23
C ALA A 268 -5.53 4.90 8.37
N ASP A 269 -6.14 5.51 9.39
CA ASP A 269 -7.60 5.54 9.57
C ASP A 269 -8.27 6.25 8.37
N ASN A 270 -7.69 7.36 7.90
CA ASN A 270 -8.20 8.11 6.75
C ASN A 270 -8.17 7.28 5.46
N GLU A 271 -7.15 6.48 5.22
CA GLU A 271 -7.08 5.65 4.01
C GLU A 271 -8.20 4.60 3.98
N LEU A 272 -8.49 3.94 5.11
CA LEU A 272 -9.63 3.02 5.19
C LEU A 272 -10.93 3.76 4.88
N LEU A 273 -11.15 4.91 5.51
CA LEU A 273 -12.32 5.74 5.28
C LEU A 273 -12.45 6.20 3.81
N VAL A 274 -11.33 6.57 3.16
CA VAL A 274 -11.34 6.98 1.75
C VAL A 274 -11.74 5.82 0.85
N ARG A 275 -11.24 4.60 1.10
CA ARG A 275 -11.64 3.40 0.34
C ARG A 275 -13.13 3.12 0.47
N ASP A 276 -13.64 3.10 1.69
CA ASP A 276 -15.07 2.85 1.97
C ASP A 276 -15.96 3.87 1.27
N VAL A 277 -15.65 5.17 1.39
CA VAL A 277 -16.42 6.25 0.74
C VAL A 277 -16.40 6.14 -0.79
N ILE A 278 -15.24 5.83 -1.38
CA ILE A 278 -15.14 5.66 -2.84
C ILE A 278 -15.98 4.46 -3.27
N GLU A 279 -15.84 3.31 -2.60
CA GLU A 279 -16.59 2.10 -2.93
C GLU A 279 -18.11 2.34 -2.85
N ASP A 280 -18.58 2.92 -1.75
CA ASP A 280 -20.00 3.21 -1.54
C ASP A 280 -20.57 4.18 -2.58
N VAL A 281 -19.86 5.29 -2.83
CA VAL A 281 -20.33 6.31 -3.79
C VAL A 281 -20.39 5.75 -5.19
N PHE A 282 -19.37 5.03 -5.64
CA PHE A 282 -19.35 4.48 -6.99
C PHE A 282 -20.37 3.35 -7.14
N THR A 283 -20.45 2.43 -6.16
CA THR A 283 -21.42 1.31 -6.17
C THR A 283 -22.87 1.81 -6.16
N SER A 284 -23.20 2.86 -5.39
CA SER A 284 -24.55 3.45 -5.37
C SER A 284 -24.96 4.07 -6.71
N HIS A 285 -24.00 4.30 -7.62
CA HIS A 285 -24.23 4.75 -8.98
C HIS A 285 -24.15 3.62 -10.03
N GLY A 286 -24.03 2.36 -9.55
CA GLY A 286 -23.93 1.16 -10.40
C GLY A 286 -22.59 1.03 -11.12
N LEU A 287 -21.51 1.50 -10.49
CA LEU A 287 -20.13 1.33 -10.93
C LEU A 287 -19.41 0.37 -9.99
N GLU A 288 -18.52 -0.44 -10.55
CA GLU A 288 -17.65 -1.33 -9.76
C GLU A 288 -16.27 -0.70 -9.60
N VAL A 289 -15.77 -0.66 -8.37
CA VAL A 289 -14.43 -0.17 -8.03
C VAL A 289 -13.54 -1.34 -7.64
N THR A 290 -12.27 -1.28 -8.00
CA THR A 290 -11.27 -2.22 -7.52
C THR A 290 -9.99 -1.53 -7.09
N PHE A 291 -9.56 -1.85 -5.89
CA PHE A 291 -8.29 -1.42 -5.29
C PHE A 291 -7.17 -2.45 -5.48
N LYS A 292 -7.37 -3.47 -6.31
CA LYS A 292 -6.32 -4.44 -6.63
C LYS A 292 -5.12 -3.73 -7.25
N ALA A 293 -3.92 -4.14 -6.86
CA ALA A 293 -2.68 -3.54 -7.36
C ALA A 293 -2.49 -3.74 -8.88
N LYS A 294 -2.99 -4.85 -9.45
CA LYS A 294 -2.90 -5.15 -10.88
C LYS A 294 -4.18 -5.85 -11.36
N PRO A 295 -5.30 -5.14 -11.48
CA PRO A 295 -6.55 -5.74 -11.93
C PRO A 295 -6.49 -6.20 -13.38
N ILE A 296 -5.68 -5.55 -14.21
CA ILE A 296 -5.59 -5.78 -15.64
C ILE A 296 -4.14 -5.97 -16.09
N HIS A 297 -3.92 -6.98 -16.93
CA HIS A 297 -2.61 -7.28 -17.49
C HIS A 297 -2.24 -6.31 -18.63
N GLY A 298 -0.96 -5.94 -18.72
CA GLY A 298 -0.45 -5.12 -19.82
C GLY A 298 -0.71 -3.61 -19.71
N VAL A 299 -1.29 -3.12 -18.60
CA VAL A 299 -1.51 -1.69 -18.32
C VAL A 299 -0.93 -1.31 -16.96
N ALA A 300 -0.95 -0.03 -16.60
CA ALA A 300 -0.51 0.44 -15.29
C ALA A 300 -1.27 -0.26 -14.16
N GLY A 301 -0.60 -0.55 -13.06
CA GLY A 301 -1.22 -1.02 -11.82
C GLY A 301 -1.54 0.15 -10.89
N SER A 302 -2.27 -0.11 -9.79
CA SER A 302 -2.62 0.90 -8.79
C SER A 302 -1.59 0.95 -7.67
N GLY A 303 -1.08 2.16 -7.39
CA GLY A 303 -0.22 2.49 -6.26
C GLY A 303 -1.00 2.94 -5.04
N GLY A 304 -0.38 2.76 -3.87
CA GLY A 304 -0.78 3.35 -2.59
C GLY A 304 0.44 4.04 -1.99
N HIS A 305 0.96 5.07 -2.70
CA HIS A 305 2.20 5.72 -2.32
C HIS A 305 2.10 6.27 -0.90
N THR A 306 3.12 6.04 -0.10
CA THR A 306 3.11 6.41 1.31
C THR A 306 4.17 7.46 1.60
N HIS A 307 3.73 8.64 1.98
CA HIS A 307 4.58 9.77 2.38
C HIS A 307 4.82 9.75 3.88
N VAL A 308 6.08 9.93 4.29
CA VAL A 308 6.47 9.98 5.70
C VAL A 308 7.41 11.16 5.96
N GLY A 309 7.16 11.89 7.04
CA GLY A 309 7.96 13.04 7.44
C GLY A 309 8.07 13.16 8.95
N VAL A 310 9.07 13.92 9.41
CA VAL A 310 9.28 14.20 10.83
C VAL A 310 9.58 15.67 11.04
N SER A 311 8.92 16.28 11.99
CA SER A 311 9.10 17.68 12.36
C SER A 311 9.22 17.84 13.88
N ALA A 312 9.80 18.92 14.33
CA ALA A 312 9.78 19.36 15.71
C ALA A 312 8.95 20.64 15.83
N LYS A 313 8.00 20.68 16.73
CA LYS A 313 7.36 21.89 17.21
C LYS A 313 8.20 22.45 18.35
N LEU A 314 8.61 23.71 18.24
CA LEU A 314 9.38 24.38 19.26
C LEU A 314 8.48 25.16 20.24
N LYS A 315 9.00 25.47 21.41
CA LYS A 315 8.26 26.19 22.47
C LYS A 315 7.87 27.64 22.06
N ASP A 316 8.56 28.21 21.07
CA ASP A 316 8.20 29.51 20.48
C ASP A 316 7.04 29.39 19.45
N GLY A 317 6.51 28.20 19.24
CA GLY A 317 5.44 27.87 18.29
C GLY A 317 5.91 27.61 16.86
N SER A 318 7.20 27.78 16.56
CA SER A 318 7.73 27.47 15.23
C SER A 318 7.80 25.96 14.98
N ILE A 319 7.74 25.56 13.70
CA ILE A 319 7.86 24.16 13.28
C ILE A 319 9.08 24.02 12.38
N LYS A 320 9.98 23.11 12.77
CA LYS A 320 11.17 22.73 12.02
C LYS A 320 11.00 21.34 11.43
N ASN A 321 11.18 21.19 10.12
CA ASN A 321 11.27 19.89 9.49
C ASN A 321 12.65 19.29 9.78
N LEU A 322 12.68 18.06 10.33
CA LEU A 322 13.94 17.45 10.77
C LEU A 322 14.73 16.83 9.62
N PHE A 323 14.12 16.62 8.46
CA PHE A 323 14.80 16.10 7.27
C PHE A 323 15.35 17.22 6.37
N ALA A 324 14.79 18.43 6.51
CA ALA A 324 15.26 19.58 5.73
C ALA A 324 16.66 20.04 6.20
N PRO A 325 17.59 20.33 5.29
CA PRO A 325 18.86 20.96 5.63
C PRO A 325 18.65 22.41 6.06
N LYS A 326 19.67 23.02 6.61
CA LYS A 326 19.65 24.45 6.97
C LYS A 326 19.43 25.33 5.75
N ASP A 327 20.08 25.02 4.63
CA ASP A 327 19.89 25.66 3.33
C ASP A 327 19.63 24.63 2.23
N LEU A 328 18.45 24.73 1.61
CA LEU A 328 18.03 23.84 0.53
C LEU A 328 18.89 23.97 -0.74
N LYS A 329 19.66 25.05 -0.90
CA LYS A 329 20.54 25.26 -2.05
C LYS A 329 21.93 24.65 -1.86
N GLU A 330 22.30 24.34 -0.64
CA GLU A 330 23.59 23.77 -0.31
C GLU A 330 23.58 22.26 -0.06
N ASP A 331 22.43 21.73 0.38
CA ASP A 331 22.25 20.31 0.70
C ASP A 331 20.89 19.78 0.26
N TYR A 332 20.82 18.46 0.01
CA TYR A 332 19.54 17.78 -0.23
C TYR A 332 18.77 17.56 1.07
N LEU A 333 19.44 17.10 2.11
CA LEU A 333 18.88 16.65 3.37
C LEU A 333 19.73 17.09 4.56
N SER A 334 19.14 17.13 5.74
CA SER A 334 19.87 17.17 7.00
C SER A 334 20.57 15.82 7.28
N GLU A 335 21.42 15.75 8.29
CA GLU A 335 22.01 14.52 8.77
C GLU A 335 20.94 13.47 9.16
N LEU A 336 19.88 13.93 9.82
CA LEU A 336 18.71 13.08 10.17
C LEU A 336 17.97 12.61 8.92
N GLY A 337 17.83 13.46 7.91
CA GLY A 337 17.20 13.12 6.63
C GLY A 337 18.00 12.08 5.85
N TYR A 338 19.32 12.22 5.75
CA TYR A 338 20.18 11.20 5.14
C TYR A 338 20.10 9.89 5.91
N GLY A 339 20.17 9.92 7.25
CA GLY A 339 20.01 8.73 8.08
C GLY A 339 18.69 8.02 7.83
N ALA A 340 17.58 8.78 7.80
CA ALA A 340 16.26 8.21 7.56
C ALA A 340 16.15 7.55 6.17
N LEU A 341 16.66 8.22 5.12
CA LEU A 341 16.65 7.68 3.76
C LEU A 341 17.50 6.41 3.63
N MET A 342 18.73 6.44 4.16
CA MET A 342 19.59 5.26 4.19
C MET A 342 18.94 4.12 4.99
N GLY A 343 18.24 4.42 6.09
CA GLY A 343 17.53 3.42 6.89
C GLY A 343 16.42 2.72 6.12
N LEU A 344 15.61 3.48 5.35
CA LEU A 344 14.58 2.92 4.47
C LEU A 344 15.18 1.98 3.41
N LEU A 345 16.26 2.42 2.75
CA LEU A 345 16.90 1.66 1.68
C LEU A 345 17.64 0.42 2.20
N TYR A 346 18.43 0.56 3.25
CA TYR A 346 19.23 -0.53 3.83
C TYR A 346 18.36 -1.67 4.39
N ASN A 347 17.25 -1.31 5.05
CA ASN A 347 16.37 -2.28 5.70
C ASN A 347 15.19 -2.71 4.80
N TYR A 348 15.19 -2.35 3.52
CA TYR A 348 14.02 -2.60 2.66
C TYR A 348 13.72 -4.09 2.51
N GLU A 349 14.69 -4.98 2.52
CA GLU A 349 14.45 -6.42 2.40
C GLU A 349 13.57 -6.97 3.54
N VAL A 350 13.60 -6.37 4.73
CA VAL A 350 12.71 -6.75 5.84
C VAL A 350 11.45 -5.89 5.91
N LEU A 351 11.44 -4.73 5.27
CA LEU A 351 10.25 -3.89 5.11
C LEU A 351 9.34 -4.39 3.98
N ASN A 352 9.92 -4.84 2.86
CA ASN A 352 9.18 -5.29 1.68
C ASN A 352 8.14 -6.39 1.95
N PRO A 353 8.38 -7.39 2.83
CA PRO A 353 7.35 -8.35 3.22
C PRO A 353 6.04 -7.71 3.71
N ILE A 354 6.14 -6.59 4.43
CA ILE A 354 5.00 -5.83 4.93
C ILE A 354 4.36 -4.99 3.80
N VAL A 355 5.18 -4.42 2.95
CA VAL A 355 4.76 -3.52 1.86
C VAL A 355 4.10 -4.31 0.73
N THR A 356 4.72 -5.42 0.30
CA THR A 356 4.29 -6.23 -0.86
C THR A 356 3.94 -7.64 -0.42
N ALA A 357 2.79 -7.80 0.22
CA ALA A 357 2.32 -9.08 0.79
C ALA A 357 1.37 -9.87 -0.13
N SER A 358 1.17 -9.47 -1.40
CA SER A 358 0.19 -10.08 -2.28
C SER A 358 0.72 -10.34 -3.68
N ASN A 359 0.18 -11.38 -4.36
CA ASN A 359 0.50 -11.67 -5.76
C ASN A 359 0.23 -10.46 -6.68
N ASP A 360 -0.84 -9.72 -6.44
CA ASP A 360 -1.18 -8.54 -7.25
C ASP A 360 -0.14 -7.42 -7.10
N GLY A 361 0.44 -7.26 -5.90
CA GLY A 361 1.56 -6.35 -5.66
C GLY A 361 2.76 -6.70 -6.53
N PHE A 362 3.15 -7.98 -6.59
CA PHE A 362 4.24 -8.43 -7.45
C PHE A 362 3.92 -8.27 -8.95
N ASN A 363 2.66 -8.44 -9.35
CA ASN A 363 2.24 -8.21 -10.73
C ASN A 363 2.27 -6.73 -11.13
N ARG A 364 2.09 -5.83 -10.17
CA ARG A 364 2.23 -4.38 -10.37
C ARG A 364 3.70 -3.97 -10.49
N LEU A 365 4.56 -4.51 -9.63
CA LEU A 365 5.98 -4.15 -9.55
C LEU A 365 6.78 -4.81 -10.68
N VAL A 366 6.54 -4.36 -11.91
CA VAL A 366 7.23 -4.82 -13.12
C VAL A 366 7.74 -3.62 -13.92
N PRO A 367 8.89 -3.71 -14.61
CA PRO A 367 9.42 -2.62 -15.42
C PRO A 367 8.43 -2.11 -16.48
N GLY A 368 8.47 -0.81 -16.77
CA GLY A 368 7.68 -0.18 -17.83
C GLY A 368 6.40 0.52 -17.40
N PHE A 369 6.05 0.50 -16.08
CA PHE A 369 4.82 1.12 -15.56
C PHE A 369 5.06 1.94 -14.29
N GLU A 370 6.15 2.68 -14.21
CA GLU A 370 6.53 3.48 -13.03
C GLU A 370 6.61 2.65 -11.72
N ALA A 371 6.88 1.35 -11.83
CA ALA A 371 6.85 0.45 -10.69
C ALA A 371 8.24 0.31 -10.07
N PRO A 372 8.42 0.71 -8.80
CA PRO A 372 9.71 0.68 -8.12
C PRO A 372 10.08 -0.75 -7.71
N VAL A 373 10.91 -1.40 -8.50
CA VAL A 373 11.41 -2.76 -8.22
C VAL A 373 12.79 -2.73 -7.54
N CYS A 374 13.65 -1.78 -7.95
CA CYS A 374 15.02 -1.67 -7.45
C CYS A 374 15.07 -0.89 -6.13
N ILE A 375 15.95 -1.29 -5.21
CA ILE A 375 16.20 -0.56 -3.96
C ILE A 375 17.09 0.65 -4.24
N VAL A 376 16.49 1.71 -4.77
CA VAL A 376 17.19 2.90 -5.24
C VAL A 376 16.41 4.17 -4.94
N THR A 377 17.12 5.28 -4.73
CA THR A 377 16.58 6.64 -4.62
C THR A 377 17.20 7.56 -5.66
N SER A 378 16.59 8.72 -5.87
CA SER A 378 17.17 9.83 -6.63
C SER A 378 16.99 11.14 -5.85
N LEU A 379 18.05 11.92 -5.74
CA LEU A 379 18.02 13.22 -5.05
C LEU A 379 17.86 14.39 -6.04
N GLY A 380 18.22 14.18 -7.30
CA GLY A 380 18.29 15.20 -8.35
C GLY A 380 19.72 15.47 -8.79
N HIS A 381 19.85 16.05 -9.97
CA HIS A 381 21.16 16.38 -10.55
C HIS A 381 21.85 17.58 -9.88
N SER A 382 21.11 18.39 -9.14
CA SER A 382 21.65 19.50 -8.33
C SER A 382 20.74 19.81 -7.15
N TYR A 383 21.27 20.50 -6.15
CA TYR A 383 20.50 20.91 -4.98
C TYR A 383 19.30 21.81 -5.32
N GLU A 384 19.39 22.59 -6.39
CA GLU A 384 18.34 23.53 -6.81
C GLU A 384 17.24 22.87 -7.64
N ILE A 385 17.51 21.71 -8.21
CA ILE A 385 16.57 20.97 -9.09
C ILE A 385 16.20 19.66 -8.41
N PRO A 386 15.02 19.60 -7.76
CA PRO A 386 14.52 18.35 -7.17
C PRO A 386 14.41 17.22 -8.20
N SER A 387 14.66 15.99 -7.77
CA SER A 387 14.44 14.83 -8.62
C SER A 387 12.96 14.71 -9.01
N ARG A 388 12.75 14.27 -10.24
CA ARG A 388 11.43 13.88 -10.78
C ARG A 388 11.43 12.44 -11.28
N ASN A 389 12.46 11.68 -10.89
CA ASN A 389 12.57 10.28 -11.27
C ASN A 389 11.50 9.45 -10.57
N ARG A 390 10.61 8.82 -11.33
CA ARG A 390 9.52 7.97 -10.83
C ARG A 390 9.85 6.48 -10.84
N SER A 391 11.03 6.09 -11.34
CA SER A 391 11.49 4.69 -11.34
C SER A 391 12.13 4.26 -10.01
N VAL A 392 12.21 5.17 -9.04
CA VAL A 392 12.86 4.94 -7.73
C VAL A 392 11.91 4.35 -6.71
N LEU A 393 12.47 3.59 -5.75
CA LEU A 393 11.73 3.04 -4.63
C LEU A 393 11.30 4.10 -3.63
N VAL A 394 12.22 4.98 -3.28
CA VAL A 394 11.99 6.09 -2.34
C VAL A 394 12.26 7.40 -3.05
N GLY A 395 11.21 8.19 -3.23
CA GLY A 395 11.29 9.55 -3.75
C GLY A 395 11.60 10.55 -2.65
N LEU A 396 12.47 11.51 -2.93
CA LEU A 396 12.67 12.70 -2.09
C LEU A 396 11.75 13.82 -2.59
N ILE A 397 10.76 14.18 -1.78
CA ILE A 397 9.86 15.29 -2.08
C ILE A 397 10.39 16.55 -1.39
N ARG A 398 10.65 17.59 -2.17
CA ARG A 398 11.10 18.89 -1.66
C ARG A 398 10.62 20.04 -2.54
N ASP A 399 10.28 21.15 -1.90
CA ASP A 399 9.99 22.43 -2.55
C ASP A 399 11.05 23.45 -2.12
N MET A 400 11.75 24.03 -3.09
CA MET A 400 12.83 25.00 -2.84
C MET A 400 12.38 26.27 -2.13
N LYS A 401 11.07 26.55 -2.13
CA LYS A 401 10.46 27.69 -1.45
C LYS A 401 9.92 27.38 -0.06
N ASN A 402 9.77 26.08 0.26
CA ASN A 402 9.15 25.64 1.50
C ASN A 402 9.87 24.42 2.11
N PRO A 403 10.82 24.63 3.04
CA PRO A 403 11.54 23.53 3.68
C PRO A 403 10.64 22.58 4.49
N LYS A 404 9.42 22.99 4.85
CA LYS A 404 8.47 22.15 5.58
C LYS A 404 7.94 21.00 4.74
N THR A 405 8.10 21.03 3.42
CA THR A 405 7.63 19.98 2.50
C THR A 405 8.55 18.78 2.41
N VAL A 406 9.78 18.86 2.90
CA VAL A 406 10.78 17.79 2.78
C VAL A 406 10.27 16.52 3.47
N ARG A 407 10.11 15.45 2.68
CA ARG A 407 9.61 14.15 3.12
C ARG A 407 10.00 13.04 2.15
N PHE A 408 9.83 11.83 2.55
CA PHE A 408 10.02 10.66 1.68
C PHE A 408 8.70 10.08 1.22
N GLU A 409 8.68 9.63 -0.03
CA GLU A 409 7.59 8.91 -0.67
C GLU A 409 8.05 7.47 -0.94
N LEU A 410 7.51 6.51 -0.22
CA LEU A 410 7.67 5.09 -0.53
C LEU A 410 6.66 4.72 -1.62
N ARG A 411 7.15 4.33 -2.81
CA ARG A 411 6.32 4.16 -4.01
C ARG A 411 5.84 2.73 -4.25
N SER A 412 6.35 1.76 -3.50
CA SER A 412 6.03 0.33 -3.68
C SER A 412 4.71 -0.14 -3.06
N PRO A 413 4.12 0.47 -2.00
CA PRO A 413 2.84 0.01 -1.47
C PRO A 413 1.74 0.05 -2.52
N SER A 414 0.77 -0.85 -2.38
CA SER A 414 -0.46 -0.89 -3.18
C SER A 414 -1.67 -0.47 -2.34
N PRO A 415 -2.81 -0.15 -2.97
CA PRO A 415 -3.99 0.30 -2.23
C PRO A 415 -4.52 -0.70 -1.18
N LEU A 416 -4.17 -1.99 -1.30
CA LEU A 416 -4.54 -3.04 -0.33
C LEU A 416 -3.39 -3.46 0.58
N SER A 417 -2.25 -2.76 0.58
CA SER A 417 -1.22 -2.94 1.60
C SER A 417 -1.76 -2.53 2.97
N ASN A 418 -1.28 -3.18 4.03
CA ASN A 418 -1.69 -2.80 5.39
C ASN A 418 -1.00 -1.50 5.80
N THR A 419 -1.66 -0.37 5.58
CA THR A 419 -1.12 0.99 5.76
C THR A 419 -0.58 1.24 7.16
N TYR A 420 -1.21 0.68 8.20
CA TYR A 420 -0.71 0.79 9.58
C TYR A 420 0.67 0.16 9.73
N LEU A 421 0.86 -1.05 9.21
CA LEU A 421 2.14 -1.77 9.31
C LEU A 421 3.18 -1.15 8.38
N VAL A 422 2.78 -0.67 7.19
CA VAL A 422 3.69 0.03 6.26
C VAL A 422 4.26 1.28 6.91
N ILE A 423 3.42 2.16 7.46
CA ILE A 423 3.85 3.38 8.13
C ILE A 423 4.73 3.05 9.36
N ALA A 424 4.33 2.06 10.17
CA ALA A 424 5.13 1.62 11.32
C ALA A 424 6.51 1.11 10.90
N GLY A 425 6.57 0.30 9.84
CA GLY A 425 7.82 -0.22 9.27
C GLY A 425 8.72 0.89 8.74
N CYS A 426 8.15 1.88 8.02
CA CYS A 426 8.91 3.05 7.57
C CYS A 426 9.56 3.79 8.74
N TYR A 427 8.83 4.08 9.80
CA TYR A 427 9.40 4.78 10.96
C TYR A 427 10.46 3.96 11.67
N GLN A 428 10.27 2.66 11.82
CA GLN A 428 11.25 1.78 12.46
C GLN A 428 12.56 1.70 11.66
N THR A 429 12.47 1.54 10.35
CA THR A 429 13.65 1.49 9.47
C THR A 429 14.34 2.84 9.35
N MET A 430 13.60 3.95 9.26
CA MET A 430 14.15 5.29 9.32
C MET A 430 14.90 5.55 10.62
N LEU A 431 14.33 5.14 11.77
CA LEU A 431 14.97 5.33 13.07
C LEU A 431 16.30 4.61 13.19
N ASP A 432 16.41 3.41 12.60
CA ASP A 432 17.67 2.65 12.56
C ASP A 432 18.78 3.43 11.84
N GLY A 433 18.48 3.96 10.66
CA GLY A 433 19.44 4.77 9.92
C GLY A 433 19.73 6.14 10.56
N ILE A 434 18.73 6.78 11.18
CA ILE A 434 18.93 8.02 11.95
C ILE A 434 19.92 7.79 13.10
N LYS A 435 19.77 6.70 13.85
CA LYS A 435 20.72 6.34 14.92
C LYS A 435 22.13 6.13 14.39
N ALA A 436 22.26 5.44 13.27
CA ALA A 436 23.55 5.19 12.62
C ALA A 436 24.21 6.50 12.17
N ALA A 437 23.47 7.38 11.49
CA ALA A 437 23.97 8.66 11.02
C ALA A 437 24.37 9.58 12.18
N ALA A 438 23.52 9.73 13.19
CA ALA A 438 23.84 10.55 14.37
C ALA A 438 25.10 10.06 15.10
N LYS A 439 25.24 8.75 15.27
CA LYS A 439 26.41 8.13 15.90
C LYS A 439 27.70 8.28 15.09
N SER A 440 27.60 8.32 13.75
CA SER A 440 28.77 8.44 12.88
C SER A 440 29.50 9.78 13.02
N GLY A 441 28.78 10.86 13.37
CA GLY A 441 29.28 12.22 13.41
C GLY A 441 29.67 12.80 12.04
N LEU A 442 29.27 12.13 10.94
CA LEU A 442 29.55 12.57 9.59
C LEU A 442 28.70 13.80 9.22
N SER A 443 29.28 14.72 8.48
CA SER A 443 28.59 15.88 7.92
C SER A 443 27.58 15.47 6.82
N THR A 444 26.67 16.38 6.46
CA THR A 444 25.72 16.17 5.35
C THR A 444 26.43 15.80 4.04
N LYS A 445 27.57 16.41 3.74
CA LYS A 445 28.37 16.10 2.52
C LYS A 445 28.98 14.70 2.55
N GLU A 446 29.45 14.25 3.70
CA GLU A 446 29.98 12.92 3.87
C GLU A 446 28.85 11.87 3.79
N LEU A 447 27.70 12.14 4.41
CA LEU A 447 26.51 11.28 4.32
C LEU A 447 25.94 11.21 2.88
N GLU A 448 25.97 12.31 2.13
CA GLU A 448 25.64 12.32 0.71
C GLU A 448 26.58 11.41 -0.09
N LYS A 449 27.89 11.45 0.19
CA LYS A 449 28.88 10.57 -0.42
C LYS A 449 28.63 9.10 -0.08
N GLU A 450 28.33 8.81 1.19
CA GLU A 450 27.97 7.45 1.62
C GLU A 450 26.75 6.91 0.87
N LEU A 451 25.69 7.70 0.74
CA LEU A 451 24.50 7.30 -0.02
C LEU A 451 24.80 7.11 -1.52
N SER A 452 25.74 7.87 -2.06
CA SER A 452 26.12 7.90 -3.48
C SER A 452 27.25 6.92 -3.84
N LYS A 453 27.64 6.03 -2.93
CA LYS A 453 28.72 5.07 -3.14
C LYS A 453 28.45 4.14 -4.32
N ASN A 454 29.49 3.70 -4.98
CA ASN A 454 29.42 2.67 -6.02
C ASN A 454 29.38 1.25 -5.42
N VAL A 455 29.00 0.30 -6.27
CA VAL A 455 29.14 -1.14 -5.95
C VAL A 455 30.60 -1.47 -5.66
N GLY A 456 30.85 -2.15 -4.54
CA GLY A 456 32.18 -2.55 -4.08
C GLY A 456 32.85 -1.55 -3.14
N GLU A 457 32.34 -0.33 -2.98
CA GLU A 457 32.85 0.65 -2.02
C GLU A 457 32.32 0.36 -0.59
N GLU A 458 33.20 0.48 0.39
CA GLU A 458 32.83 0.33 1.80
C GLU A 458 31.93 1.49 2.25
N SER A 459 31.05 1.22 3.21
CA SER A 459 30.21 2.20 3.88
C SER A 459 30.14 1.90 5.37
N PHE A 460 29.87 2.91 6.19
CA PHE A 460 29.66 2.69 7.61
C PHE A 460 28.32 2.02 7.93
N TYR A 461 27.36 2.05 7.00
CA TYR A 461 25.99 1.58 7.23
C TYR A 461 25.40 0.77 6.06
N LEU A 462 25.61 1.18 4.82
CA LEU A 462 25.02 0.56 3.64
C LEU A 462 25.80 -0.69 3.19
N GLU A 463 25.13 -1.61 2.49
CA GLU A 463 25.77 -2.82 1.96
C GLU A 463 26.83 -2.49 0.93
N LYS A 464 27.98 -3.20 1.00
CA LYS A 464 29.10 -3.00 0.07
C LYS A 464 28.76 -3.40 -1.36
N ASP A 465 27.97 -4.44 -1.53
CA ASP A 465 27.73 -5.13 -2.80
C ASP A 465 26.72 -4.42 -3.73
N ARG A 466 26.18 -3.26 -3.33
CA ARG A 466 25.19 -2.54 -4.14
C ARG A 466 25.31 -1.02 -4.06
N ALA A 467 24.68 -0.34 -5.02
CA ALA A 467 24.46 1.09 -5.05
C ALA A 467 23.03 1.39 -4.59
N TYR A 468 22.79 2.64 -4.11
CA TYR A 468 21.49 3.04 -3.56
C TYR A 468 20.95 4.34 -4.16
N ARG A 469 21.75 5.05 -4.97
CA ARG A 469 21.37 6.29 -5.64
C ARG A 469 21.61 6.19 -7.14
N ASP A 470 20.62 6.62 -7.92
CA ASP A 470 20.76 6.83 -9.37
C ASP A 470 19.80 7.94 -9.82
N GLU A 471 20.26 8.84 -10.66
CA GLU A 471 19.43 9.94 -11.17
C GLU A 471 18.75 9.59 -12.50
N ASN A 472 19.17 8.51 -13.16
CA ASN A 472 18.60 8.04 -14.42
C ASN A 472 17.38 7.14 -14.17
N ASP A 473 16.54 6.99 -15.17
CA ASP A 473 15.57 5.91 -15.18
C ASP A 473 16.31 4.56 -15.27
N VAL A 474 16.25 3.80 -14.17
CA VAL A 474 17.00 2.54 -14.04
C VAL A 474 16.52 1.46 -15.02
N PHE A 475 15.29 1.56 -15.55
CA PHE A 475 14.73 0.60 -16.49
C PHE A 475 15.08 0.92 -17.94
N GLU A 476 15.28 2.20 -18.27
CA GLU A 476 15.72 2.62 -19.59
C GLU A 476 17.24 2.55 -19.72
N HIS A 477 17.96 2.77 -18.61
CA HIS A 477 19.41 2.93 -18.63
C HIS A 477 20.19 1.62 -18.42
N TYR A 478 19.61 0.64 -17.74
CA TYR A 478 20.28 -0.61 -17.39
C TYR A 478 19.51 -1.84 -17.86
N SER A 479 20.22 -2.86 -18.32
CA SER A 479 19.70 -4.22 -18.53
C SER A 479 19.24 -4.85 -17.21
N LEU A 480 18.53 -5.97 -17.27
CA LEU A 480 18.11 -6.71 -16.08
C LEU A 480 19.31 -7.17 -15.25
N GLU A 481 20.35 -7.69 -15.91
CA GLU A 481 21.57 -8.17 -15.27
C GLU A 481 22.31 -7.03 -14.56
N GLU A 482 22.44 -5.88 -15.21
CA GLU A 482 23.07 -4.69 -14.63
C GLU A 482 22.27 -4.16 -13.43
N ARG A 483 20.94 -4.10 -13.52
CA ARG A 483 20.09 -3.71 -12.39
C ARG A 483 20.26 -4.63 -11.19
N ASN A 484 20.25 -5.94 -11.43
CA ASN A 484 20.44 -6.95 -10.39
C ASN A 484 21.82 -6.85 -9.73
N ALA A 485 22.86 -6.61 -10.52
CA ALA A 485 24.22 -6.42 -10.01
C ALA A 485 24.39 -5.12 -9.23
N ARG A 486 23.65 -4.05 -9.57
CA ARG A 486 23.78 -2.73 -8.93
C ARG A 486 22.87 -2.58 -7.70
N PHE A 487 21.64 -3.06 -7.77
CA PHE A 487 20.60 -2.75 -6.79
C PHE A 487 20.07 -3.98 -6.02
N GLY A 488 20.62 -5.17 -6.32
CA GLY A 488 20.16 -6.44 -5.75
C GLY A 488 18.99 -7.06 -6.54
N ILE A 489 18.75 -8.34 -6.29
CA ILE A 489 17.70 -9.12 -6.95
C ILE A 489 16.41 -9.01 -6.12
N PRO A 490 15.33 -8.44 -6.68
CA PRO A 490 14.05 -8.38 -5.97
C PRO A 490 13.40 -9.77 -5.88
N PRO A 491 12.64 -10.08 -4.81
CA PRO A 491 11.88 -11.32 -4.73
C PRO A 491 10.82 -11.37 -5.84
N ALA A 492 10.58 -12.56 -6.39
CA ALA A 492 9.61 -12.78 -7.48
C ALA A 492 8.24 -13.24 -6.99
N THR A 493 8.13 -13.73 -5.75
CA THR A 493 6.90 -14.27 -5.17
C THR A 493 6.70 -13.79 -3.73
N VAL A 494 5.46 -13.91 -3.23
CA VAL A 494 5.15 -13.63 -1.81
C VAL A 494 5.99 -14.52 -0.88
N TYR A 495 6.18 -15.79 -1.24
CA TYR A 495 6.95 -16.71 -0.40
C TYR A 495 8.42 -16.31 -0.30
N GLU A 496 9.08 -16.01 -1.42
CA GLU A 496 10.46 -15.49 -1.40
C GLU A 496 10.57 -14.22 -0.55
N ASN A 497 9.61 -13.32 -0.70
CA ASN A 497 9.59 -12.08 0.08
C ASN A 497 9.44 -12.35 1.59
N MET A 498 8.58 -13.27 1.99
CA MET A 498 8.43 -13.64 3.40
C MET A 498 9.69 -14.33 3.96
N LYS A 499 10.46 -15.06 3.12
CA LYS A 499 11.76 -15.64 3.53
C LYS A 499 12.80 -14.58 3.86
N ASN A 500 12.70 -13.37 3.30
CA ASN A 500 13.61 -12.28 3.63
C ASN A 500 13.62 -11.94 5.12
N LEU A 501 12.51 -12.15 5.84
CA LEU A 501 12.46 -11.98 7.31
C LEU A 501 13.40 -12.94 8.06
N GLU A 502 13.74 -14.08 7.44
CA GLU A 502 14.70 -15.06 8.00
C GLU A 502 16.11 -14.82 7.46
N ILE A 503 16.24 -14.59 6.15
CA ILE A 503 17.53 -14.38 5.46
C ILE A 503 18.23 -13.15 6.02
N TYR A 504 17.49 -12.05 6.20
CA TYR A 504 18.00 -10.77 6.68
C TYR A 504 17.69 -10.56 8.19
N ALA A 505 17.86 -11.60 9.01
CA ALA A 505 17.58 -11.57 10.46
C ALA A 505 18.33 -10.44 11.21
N SER A 506 19.51 -10.03 10.74
CA SER A 506 20.25 -8.89 11.29
C SER A 506 19.51 -7.56 11.06
N LYS A 507 18.94 -7.35 9.87
CA LYS A 507 18.16 -6.16 9.52
C LYS A 507 16.77 -6.17 10.18
N LEU A 508 16.21 -7.36 10.43
CA LEU A 508 14.92 -7.51 11.12
C LEU A 508 14.92 -6.88 12.52
N LYS A 509 16.09 -6.74 13.15
CA LYS A 509 16.24 -6.02 14.43
C LYS A 509 15.74 -4.58 14.35
N SER A 510 15.83 -3.93 13.19
CA SER A 510 15.32 -2.56 12.98
C SER A 510 13.82 -2.49 13.24
N LEU A 511 13.03 -3.44 12.73
CA LEU A 511 11.59 -3.50 12.95
C LEU A 511 11.23 -3.84 14.41
N LYS A 512 12.05 -4.65 15.07
CA LYS A 512 11.81 -5.14 16.43
C LYS A 512 12.20 -4.14 17.51
N GLN A 513 12.93 -3.08 17.20
CA GLN A 513 13.32 -2.05 18.17
C GLN A 513 12.12 -1.56 18.98
N GLY A 514 12.30 -1.42 20.31
CA GLY A 514 11.23 -0.99 21.21
C GLY A 514 10.05 -1.98 21.31
N ASP A 515 10.26 -3.24 20.92
CA ASP A 515 9.23 -4.28 20.83
C ASP A 515 8.04 -3.87 19.94
N VAL A 516 8.26 -3.05 18.90
CA VAL A 516 7.22 -2.57 18.01
C VAL A 516 6.67 -3.75 17.20
N PHE A 517 7.49 -4.39 16.37
CA PHE A 517 7.15 -5.64 15.73
C PHE A 517 7.69 -6.80 16.59
N THR A 518 6.85 -7.38 17.44
CA THR A 518 7.24 -8.55 18.24
C THR A 518 7.34 -9.80 17.36
N ASP A 519 8.02 -10.84 17.84
CA ASP A 519 8.12 -12.10 17.11
C ASP A 519 6.73 -12.69 16.82
N SER A 520 5.80 -12.59 17.77
CA SER A 520 4.42 -13.06 17.57
C SER A 520 3.67 -12.28 16.49
N ILE A 521 3.84 -10.96 16.39
CA ILE A 521 3.26 -10.13 15.35
C ILE A 521 3.84 -10.49 13.97
N ILE A 522 5.16 -10.61 13.88
CA ILE A 522 5.85 -10.95 12.62
C ILE A 522 5.43 -12.33 12.14
N GLU A 523 5.42 -13.33 13.02
CA GLU A 523 5.04 -14.70 12.68
C GLU A 523 3.55 -14.79 12.27
N SER A 524 2.67 -14.13 13.00
CA SER A 524 1.23 -14.07 12.67
C SER A 524 1.00 -13.45 11.30
N PHE A 525 1.65 -12.32 11.00
CA PHE A 525 1.58 -11.66 9.70
C PHE A 525 2.10 -12.56 8.57
N LYS A 526 3.27 -13.19 8.77
CA LYS A 526 3.89 -14.12 7.82
C LYS A 526 2.97 -15.29 7.47
N ILE A 527 2.37 -15.92 8.49
CA ILE A 527 1.41 -17.03 8.30
C ILE A 527 0.22 -16.55 7.46
N GLY A 528 -0.38 -15.38 7.79
CA GLY A 528 -1.49 -14.81 7.06
C GLY A 528 -1.17 -14.50 5.60
N ALA A 529 -0.01 -13.92 5.33
CA ALA A 529 0.45 -13.63 3.98
C ALA A 529 0.65 -14.91 3.14
N ILE A 530 1.28 -15.94 3.72
CA ILE A 530 1.48 -17.24 3.04
C ILE A 530 0.14 -17.94 2.82
N ASP A 531 -0.78 -17.91 3.78
CA ASP A 531 -2.11 -18.51 3.64
C ASP A 531 -2.92 -17.86 2.50
N LYS A 532 -2.91 -16.53 2.45
CA LYS A 532 -3.53 -15.76 1.34
C LYS A 532 -2.87 -16.06 -0.01
N TRP A 533 -1.54 -16.15 -0.05
CA TRP A 533 -0.78 -16.46 -1.26
C TRP A 533 -1.15 -17.84 -1.82
N GLN A 534 -1.10 -18.90 -0.98
CA GLN A 534 -1.40 -20.25 -1.41
C GLN A 534 -2.86 -20.42 -1.85
N LYS A 535 -3.82 -19.79 -1.13
CA LYS A 535 -5.24 -19.77 -1.53
C LYS A 535 -5.42 -19.14 -2.90
N LYS A 536 -4.85 -17.97 -3.15
CA LYS A 536 -4.92 -17.30 -4.45
C LYS A 536 -4.26 -18.11 -5.56
N LEU A 537 -3.18 -18.81 -5.27
CA LEU A 537 -2.50 -19.66 -6.23
C LEU A 537 -3.43 -20.80 -6.71
N LYS A 538 -4.11 -21.48 -5.78
CA LYS A 538 -5.04 -22.56 -6.09
C LYS A 538 -6.35 -22.10 -6.75
N THR A 539 -6.99 -21.07 -6.19
CA THR A 539 -8.38 -20.73 -6.53
C THR A 539 -8.50 -19.72 -7.66
N ARG A 540 -7.52 -18.83 -7.82
CA ARG A 540 -7.60 -17.76 -8.81
C ARG A 540 -6.57 -17.93 -9.93
N ILE A 541 -5.29 -17.99 -9.60
CA ILE A 541 -4.22 -17.95 -10.61
C ILE A 541 -4.32 -19.16 -11.54
N ILE A 542 -4.53 -20.36 -10.99
CA ILE A 542 -4.69 -21.57 -11.78
C ILE A 542 -6.00 -21.53 -12.58
N GLU A 543 -7.13 -21.17 -11.98
CA GLU A 543 -8.43 -21.15 -12.66
C GLU A 543 -8.48 -20.10 -13.78
N GLU A 544 -7.98 -18.88 -13.53
CA GLU A 544 -7.83 -17.86 -14.58
C GLU A 544 -6.86 -18.31 -15.67
N GLY A 545 -5.78 -19.02 -15.31
CA GLY A 545 -4.83 -19.61 -16.24
C GLY A 545 -5.47 -20.66 -17.14
N ILE A 546 -6.28 -21.55 -16.57
CA ILE A 546 -7.04 -22.55 -17.32
C ILE A 546 -7.97 -21.89 -18.35
N GLN A 547 -8.73 -20.86 -17.92
CA GLN A 547 -9.63 -20.13 -18.83
C GLN A 547 -8.86 -19.44 -19.97
N LYS A 548 -7.75 -18.76 -19.66
CA LYS A 548 -6.88 -18.13 -20.66
C LYS A 548 -6.32 -19.15 -21.67
N ILE A 549 -5.83 -20.30 -21.22
CA ILE A 549 -5.30 -21.34 -22.12
C ILE A 549 -6.42 -21.93 -22.97
N ARG A 550 -7.61 -22.13 -22.43
CA ARG A 550 -8.77 -22.62 -23.21
C ARG A 550 -9.22 -21.63 -24.28
N SER A 551 -9.11 -20.33 -24.03
CA SER A 551 -9.44 -19.29 -25.01
C SER A 551 -8.45 -19.20 -26.19
N ILE A 552 -7.26 -19.78 -26.06
CA ILE A 552 -6.29 -19.88 -27.14
C ILE A 552 -6.74 -21.00 -28.09
N VAL A 553 -7.29 -20.64 -29.25
CA VAL A 553 -7.87 -21.57 -30.23
C VAL A 553 -7.16 -21.45 -31.58
N LYS A 554 -7.14 -22.55 -32.33
CA LYS A 554 -6.62 -22.56 -33.71
C LYS A 554 -7.59 -21.81 -34.62
N ILE A 555 -7.09 -20.77 -35.32
CA ILE A 555 -7.90 -19.93 -36.20
C ILE A 555 -7.70 -20.22 -37.68
N HIS A 556 -6.56 -20.84 -38.05
CA HIS A 556 -6.31 -21.24 -39.43
C HIS A 556 -6.90 -22.62 -39.74
N THR A 557 -7.53 -22.75 -40.90
CA THR A 557 -7.91 -24.04 -41.49
C THR A 557 -6.75 -24.64 -42.23
N LYS A 558 -6.86 -25.90 -42.65
CA LYS A 558 -5.79 -26.56 -43.47
C LYS A 558 -5.57 -25.87 -44.83
N GLU A 559 -6.58 -25.13 -45.34
CA GLU A 559 -6.58 -24.51 -46.65
C GLU A 559 -5.89 -23.15 -46.65
N ASN A 560 -5.87 -22.45 -45.53
CA ASN A 560 -5.30 -21.10 -45.41
C ASN A 560 -4.16 -20.98 -44.38
N MET A 561 -3.61 -22.12 -43.94
CA MET A 561 -2.48 -22.19 -43.02
C MET A 561 -1.17 -22.34 -43.80
N ASP A 562 -0.22 -21.45 -43.58
CA ASP A 562 1.11 -21.60 -44.13
C ASP A 562 2.06 -22.37 -43.18
N ALA A 563 3.31 -22.59 -43.63
CA ALA A 563 4.29 -23.34 -42.85
C ALA A 563 4.69 -22.63 -41.56
N LEU A 564 4.68 -21.30 -41.51
CA LEU A 564 4.98 -20.50 -40.30
C LEU A 564 3.85 -20.61 -39.29
N ASP A 565 2.61 -20.51 -39.75
CA ASP A 565 1.43 -20.69 -38.90
C ASP A 565 1.42 -22.08 -38.23
N GLU A 566 1.81 -23.13 -38.99
CA GLU A 566 1.90 -24.48 -38.46
C GLU A 566 2.98 -24.61 -37.37
N VAL A 567 4.15 -24.05 -37.59
CA VAL A 567 5.26 -24.07 -36.63
C VAL A 567 4.87 -23.35 -35.35
N VAL A 568 4.31 -22.12 -35.44
CA VAL A 568 3.92 -21.34 -34.29
C VAL A 568 2.79 -22.03 -33.52
N TRP A 569 1.80 -22.58 -34.25
CA TRP A 569 0.69 -23.32 -33.61
C TRP A 569 1.16 -24.59 -32.88
N ASN A 570 2.12 -25.30 -33.42
CA ASN A 570 2.71 -26.49 -32.78
C ASN A 570 3.39 -26.07 -31.46
N SER A 571 4.16 -24.98 -31.44
CA SER A 571 4.79 -24.45 -30.23
C SER A 571 3.73 -24.05 -29.19
N ILE A 572 2.65 -23.38 -29.61
CA ILE A 572 1.52 -23.06 -28.73
C ILE A 572 0.88 -24.34 -28.16
N SER A 573 0.67 -25.35 -29.00
CA SER A 573 0.06 -26.62 -28.59
C SER A 573 0.91 -27.36 -27.57
N ASP A 574 2.23 -27.38 -27.75
CA ASP A 574 3.17 -28.00 -26.80
C ASP A 574 3.15 -27.28 -25.45
N LEU A 575 3.15 -25.94 -25.45
CA LEU A 575 3.02 -25.17 -24.20
C LEU A 575 1.69 -25.40 -23.52
N LYS A 576 0.56 -25.39 -24.27
CA LYS A 576 -0.76 -25.73 -23.70
C LYS A 576 -0.75 -27.11 -23.04
N PHE A 577 -0.15 -28.08 -23.72
CA PHE A 577 -0.03 -29.43 -23.22
C PHE A 577 0.78 -29.49 -21.92
N ASN A 578 1.95 -28.84 -21.90
CA ASN A 578 2.85 -28.80 -20.74
C ASN A 578 2.21 -28.12 -19.52
N ILE A 579 1.47 -27.03 -19.73
CA ILE A 579 0.88 -26.24 -18.64
C ILE A 579 -0.35 -26.91 -18.05
N MET A 580 -1.22 -27.53 -18.89
CA MET A 580 -2.56 -27.88 -18.48
C MET A 580 -2.89 -29.37 -18.53
N LYS A 581 -2.11 -30.21 -19.25
CA LYS A 581 -2.52 -31.60 -19.52
C LYS A 581 -1.64 -32.64 -18.84
N ASP A 582 -2.23 -33.41 -17.94
CA ASP A 582 -1.58 -34.57 -17.34
C ASP A 582 -1.55 -35.76 -18.31
N THR A 583 -0.51 -36.56 -18.20
CA THR A 583 -0.31 -37.83 -18.92
C THR A 583 -0.03 -38.95 -17.93
N LEU A 584 0.04 -40.20 -18.43
CA LEU A 584 0.42 -41.32 -17.60
C LEU A 584 1.84 -41.26 -17.02
N THR A 585 2.72 -40.44 -17.66
CA THR A 585 4.15 -40.35 -17.31
C THR A 585 4.57 -38.96 -16.87
N ARG A 586 3.69 -37.95 -16.97
CA ARG A 586 4.04 -36.58 -16.65
C ARG A 586 2.81 -35.79 -16.19
N GLU A 587 2.95 -35.10 -15.08
CA GLU A 587 2.00 -34.14 -14.57
C GLU A 587 2.17 -32.77 -15.24
N SER A 588 1.05 -32.09 -15.46
CA SER A 588 1.04 -30.71 -15.95
C SER A 588 1.56 -29.74 -14.90
N LEU A 589 1.97 -28.56 -15.34
CA LEU A 589 2.44 -27.52 -14.45
C LEU A 589 1.36 -27.10 -13.41
N PHE A 590 0.09 -27.03 -13.83
CA PHE A 590 -1.00 -26.75 -12.89
C PHE A 590 -1.15 -27.83 -11.81
N THR A 591 -1.02 -29.11 -12.16
CA THR A 591 -1.09 -30.22 -11.20
C THR A 591 0.07 -30.14 -10.22
N ARG A 592 1.30 -29.97 -10.71
CA ARG A 592 2.51 -29.81 -9.87
C ARG A 592 2.38 -28.66 -8.89
N VAL A 593 1.86 -27.49 -9.32
CA VAL A 593 1.62 -26.34 -8.43
C VAL A 593 0.60 -26.69 -7.34
N ARG A 594 -0.52 -27.34 -7.71
CA ARG A 594 -1.54 -27.77 -6.71
C ARG A 594 -0.96 -28.71 -5.68
N GLU A 595 -0.24 -29.71 -6.12
CA GLU A 595 0.38 -30.72 -5.24
C GLU A 595 1.44 -30.11 -4.31
N ALA A 596 2.29 -29.23 -4.81
CA ALA A 596 3.26 -28.53 -3.99
C ALA A 596 2.58 -27.72 -2.87
N VAL A 597 1.49 -27.02 -3.19
CA VAL A 597 0.70 -26.28 -2.19
C VAL A 597 0.02 -27.23 -1.20
N GLU A 598 -0.56 -28.35 -1.65
CA GLU A 598 -1.22 -29.34 -0.78
C GLU A 598 -0.28 -30.02 0.17
N ASN A 599 0.92 -30.32 -0.30
CA ASN A 599 2.00 -30.91 0.50
C ASN A 599 2.71 -29.86 1.38
N LYS A 600 2.31 -28.57 1.33
CA LYS A 600 2.96 -27.44 2.01
C LYS A 600 4.43 -27.28 1.65
N ASP A 601 4.83 -27.78 0.48
CA ASP A 601 6.16 -27.47 -0.09
C ASP A 601 6.12 -26.11 -0.76
N TYR A 602 6.19 -25.07 0.07
CA TYR A 602 6.05 -23.68 -0.38
C TYR A 602 7.24 -23.22 -1.23
N GLN A 603 8.43 -23.83 -1.07
CA GLN A 603 9.56 -23.53 -1.94
C GLN A 603 9.27 -24.03 -3.35
N ALA A 604 8.89 -25.29 -3.50
CA ALA A 604 8.53 -25.84 -4.80
C ALA A 604 7.33 -25.10 -5.43
N ALA A 605 6.31 -24.73 -4.63
CA ALA A 605 5.17 -23.96 -5.11
C ALA A 605 5.58 -22.58 -5.64
N SER A 606 6.54 -21.91 -4.98
CA SER A 606 7.09 -20.63 -5.41
C SER A 606 7.87 -20.75 -6.73
N ASP A 607 8.75 -21.73 -6.85
CA ASP A 607 9.54 -21.97 -8.05
C ASP A 607 8.63 -22.30 -9.24
N LEU A 608 7.62 -23.16 -9.01
CA LEU A 608 6.61 -23.51 -10.01
C LEU A 608 5.70 -22.33 -10.39
N GLN A 609 5.42 -21.41 -9.47
CA GLN A 609 4.70 -20.17 -9.80
C GLN A 609 5.49 -19.30 -10.78
N ILE A 610 6.81 -19.20 -10.61
CA ILE A 610 7.69 -18.45 -11.52
C ILE A 610 7.71 -19.12 -12.89
N GLU A 611 7.85 -20.45 -12.94
CA GLU A 611 7.77 -21.23 -14.17
C GLU A 611 6.44 -21.03 -14.88
N LEU A 612 5.33 -21.07 -14.13
CA LEU A 612 3.97 -20.86 -14.66
C LEU A 612 3.81 -19.46 -15.25
N LYS A 613 4.25 -18.42 -14.55
CA LYS A 613 4.20 -17.05 -15.06
C LYS A 613 4.94 -16.90 -16.37
N ARG A 614 6.18 -17.42 -16.46
CA ARG A 614 7.00 -17.39 -17.67
C ARG A 614 6.31 -18.13 -18.83
N SER A 615 5.81 -19.33 -18.58
CA SER A 615 5.13 -20.14 -19.61
C SER A 615 3.83 -19.48 -20.11
N MET A 616 3.10 -18.80 -19.21
CA MET A 616 1.88 -18.06 -19.57
C MET A 616 2.20 -16.81 -20.40
N GLU A 617 3.29 -16.12 -20.13
CA GLU A 617 3.76 -14.96 -20.92
C GLU A 617 4.21 -15.42 -22.31
N GLU A 618 4.98 -16.49 -22.39
CA GLU A 618 5.46 -17.07 -23.65
C GLU A 618 4.30 -17.50 -24.57
N ILE A 619 3.33 -18.24 -24.04
CA ILE A 619 2.17 -18.69 -24.84
C ILE A 619 1.32 -17.51 -25.33
N GLN A 620 1.21 -16.43 -24.56
CA GLN A 620 0.49 -15.23 -24.98
C GLN A 620 1.23 -14.51 -26.11
N GLN A 621 2.56 -14.41 -26.04
CA GLN A 621 3.38 -13.80 -27.10
C GLN A 621 3.28 -14.61 -28.40
N LEU A 622 3.42 -15.94 -28.33
CA LEU A 622 3.27 -16.81 -29.49
C LEU A 622 1.88 -16.70 -30.11
N TYR A 623 0.82 -16.64 -29.28
CA TYR A 623 -0.54 -16.52 -29.78
C TYR A 623 -0.81 -15.15 -30.41
N MET A 624 -0.20 -14.08 -29.93
CA MET A 624 -0.27 -12.78 -30.59
C MET A 624 0.44 -12.81 -31.97
N GLN A 625 1.58 -13.46 -32.08
CA GLN A 625 2.28 -13.65 -33.37
C GLN A 625 1.43 -14.46 -34.33
N TYR A 626 0.89 -15.60 -33.86
CA TYR A 626 0.01 -16.47 -34.65
C TYR A 626 -1.22 -15.73 -35.21
N LYS A 627 -1.86 -14.85 -34.41
CA LYS A 627 -3.00 -14.06 -34.88
C LYS A 627 -2.63 -12.99 -35.89
N LYS A 628 -1.41 -12.42 -35.83
CA LYS A 628 -0.98 -11.37 -36.76
C LYS A 628 -0.71 -11.90 -38.17
N ASN A 629 -0.45 -13.18 -38.33
CA ASN A 629 -0.17 -13.80 -39.61
C ASN A 629 -1.41 -14.00 -40.50
N ILE A 630 -2.58 -13.58 -40.06
CA ILE A 630 -3.83 -13.64 -40.84
C ILE A 630 -3.91 -12.53 -41.90
N TYR A 631 -3.11 -11.47 -41.79
CA TYR A 631 -3.23 -10.31 -42.66
C TYR A 631 -2.12 -10.35 -43.74
#